data_d88ff77b16ab365df7ea8e0560a17c57
#
_entry.id   d88ff77b16ab365df7ea8e0560a17c57
#
_cell.length_a   1.000
_cell.length_b   1.000
_cell.length_c   1.000
_cell.angle_alpha   90.00
_cell.angle_beta   90.00
_cell.angle_gamma   90.00
#
_symmetry.space_group_name_H-M   'P 1'
#
loop_
_entity.id
_entity.type
_entity.pdbx_description
1 polymer ?
#
loop_
_entity_poly.entity_id
_entity_poly.type
_entity_poly.pdbx_seq_one_letter_code
_entity_poly.pdbx_strand_id
1 'polypeptide(L)'
;MKKTYCNPLPMPDYPHGSEVNGFSNCRELADPTVIWYENRWILYATIGSVYESEDYVVWKMCEECRIPPLVAPTIIEHQKRFYLMGSESPLYVSDSPYGPFKELGKICDSEENEIYIRDPMLFSDEDEALYLYWGLGVDGIYGIELDKKEPWKGVGEIAHILRFEPEHIWERMGAYNQNTGLSFVEGAWMHKHKGKYYMIYSASGTCYSTYAWGVYQSDHPLRNFVYQQRNPILRKKDGLVAGTGHGSIVQGPHHTLWAFYTVKLCFATKYERRIAMDPAGFDEEGNLFVREPSEIPQYAPGVVPYPEIENDSGLLPLTMEEQAVVSSSIPGREWIYALDHSMLTWWQPEEEDETPTFMVDLRGLFDISAVRLIWRDVG
;
A
#
# COMPACT_ATOMS: atom_id res chain seq x y z
N MET A 1 12.07 0.64 26.24
CA MET A 1 11.42 1.54 25.28
C MET A 1 10.21 0.82 24.70
N LYS A 2 9.08 1.47 24.50
CA LYS A 2 7.95 0.85 23.80
C LYS A 2 8.33 0.61 22.35
N LYS A 3 7.81 -0.46 21.75
CA LYS A 3 8.11 -0.84 20.37
C LYS A 3 7.54 0.18 19.38
N THR A 4 8.31 0.56 18.37
CA THR A 4 7.93 1.54 17.34
C THR A 4 8.22 1.01 15.94
N TYR A 5 7.58 1.60 14.93
CA TYR A 5 7.88 1.43 13.50
C TYR A 5 8.10 2.78 12.84
N CYS A 6 8.65 2.79 11.64
CA CYS A 6 8.79 3.97 10.77
C CYS A 6 8.36 3.65 9.34
N ASN A 7 7.75 4.63 8.69
CA ASN A 7 7.48 4.57 7.25
C ASN A 7 8.57 5.26 6.41
N PRO A 8 8.86 4.80 5.18
CA PRO A 8 8.44 3.50 4.64
C PRO A 8 8.94 2.34 5.50
N LEU A 9 8.21 1.22 5.49
CA LEU A 9 8.59 0.04 6.28
C LEU A 9 9.97 -0.48 5.84
N PRO A 10 10.86 -0.85 6.78
CA PRO A 10 12.15 -1.43 6.49
C PRO A 10 12.01 -2.91 6.10
N MET A 11 11.45 -3.16 4.93
CA MET A 11 11.29 -4.53 4.45
C MET A 11 12.65 -5.13 4.11
N PRO A 12 12.91 -6.39 4.45
CA PRO A 12 14.13 -7.07 4.07
C PRO A 12 14.09 -7.38 2.57
N ASP A 13 15.27 -7.40 1.96
CA ASP A 13 15.49 -7.91 0.60
C ASP A 13 14.45 -7.43 -0.42
N TYR A 14 14.33 -6.08 -0.55
CA TYR A 14 13.52 -5.52 -1.63
C TYR A 14 13.95 -6.16 -2.96
N PRO A 15 13.05 -6.88 -3.65
CA PRO A 15 13.42 -7.53 -4.88
C PRO A 15 13.83 -6.50 -5.92
N HIS A 16 14.88 -6.81 -6.67
CA HIS A 16 15.18 -6.03 -7.85
C HIS A 16 13.98 -6.02 -8.78
N GLY A 17 13.66 -4.87 -9.31
CA GLY A 17 12.56 -4.67 -10.23
C GLY A 17 12.60 -5.70 -11.32
N SER A 18 11.51 -6.42 -11.41
CA SER A 18 11.49 -7.65 -12.13
C SER A 18 11.47 -7.45 -13.64
N GLU A 19 11.84 -8.49 -14.31
CA GLU A 19 11.51 -8.74 -15.71
C GLU A 19 10.03 -8.50 -16.06
N VAL A 20 9.12 -8.62 -15.07
CA VAL A 20 7.67 -8.37 -15.20
C VAL A 20 7.36 -6.92 -15.59
N ASN A 21 8.11 -5.95 -15.08
CA ASN A 21 7.91 -4.53 -15.41
C ASN A 21 8.97 -3.98 -16.37
N GLY A 22 9.92 -4.77 -16.81
CA GLY A 22 10.99 -4.37 -17.75
C GLY A 22 12.00 -3.40 -17.15
N PHE A 23 12.08 -3.27 -15.81
CA PHE A 23 12.98 -2.36 -15.11
C PHE A 23 13.92 -3.13 -14.18
N SER A 24 15.05 -3.57 -14.74
CA SER A 24 16.04 -4.37 -14.02
C SER A 24 16.81 -3.63 -12.91
N ASN A 25 16.72 -2.31 -12.86
CA ASN A 25 17.59 -1.46 -12.04
C ASN A 25 16.87 -0.73 -10.91
N CYS A 26 15.65 -1.09 -10.54
CA CYS A 26 14.98 -0.53 -9.38
C CYS A 26 14.51 -1.63 -8.42
N ARG A 27 14.49 -1.33 -7.16
CA ARG A 27 13.88 -2.19 -6.14
C ARG A 27 12.45 -1.75 -5.92
N GLU A 28 11.52 -2.66 -6.10
CA GLU A 28 10.09 -2.40 -6.02
C GLU A 28 9.41 -3.29 -4.99
N LEU A 29 8.54 -2.70 -4.19
CA LEU A 29 7.54 -3.41 -3.40
C LEU A 29 6.30 -2.52 -3.34
N ALA A 30 5.18 -3.00 -3.88
CA ALA A 30 3.98 -2.18 -4.05
C ALA A 30 2.71 -3.02 -4.01
N ASP A 31 1.58 -2.33 -4.01
CA ASP A 31 0.24 -2.90 -4.13
C ASP A 31 -0.02 -3.99 -3.07
N PRO A 32 0.19 -3.68 -1.77
CA PRO A 32 0.15 -4.69 -0.72
C PRO A 32 -1.25 -5.17 -0.42
N THR A 33 -1.45 -6.48 -0.48
CA THR A 33 -2.53 -7.17 0.21
C THR A 33 -1.99 -7.83 1.47
N VAL A 34 -2.55 -7.47 2.62
CA VAL A 34 -2.16 -8.04 3.90
C VAL A 34 -3.32 -8.82 4.50
N ILE A 35 -3.05 -10.02 4.99
CA ILE A 35 -4.01 -10.83 5.74
C ILE A 35 -3.55 -11.06 7.17
N TRP A 36 -4.53 -11.24 8.06
CA TRP A 36 -4.30 -11.71 9.42
C TRP A 36 -4.49 -13.22 9.46
N TYR A 37 -3.43 -13.95 9.77
CA TYR A 37 -3.43 -15.39 9.84
C TYR A 37 -2.63 -15.89 11.04
N GLU A 38 -3.22 -16.71 11.89
CA GLU A 38 -2.56 -17.30 13.06
C GLU A 38 -1.76 -16.30 13.92
N ASN A 39 -2.38 -15.15 14.22
CA ASN A 39 -1.79 -14.05 15.01
C ASN A 39 -0.55 -13.39 14.40
N ARG A 40 -0.40 -13.45 13.10
CA ARG A 40 0.63 -12.73 12.34
C ARG A 40 0.03 -12.03 11.13
N TRP A 41 0.76 -11.11 10.57
CA TRP A 41 0.49 -10.54 9.26
C TRP A 41 1.28 -11.28 8.18
N ILE A 42 0.62 -11.57 7.08
CA ILE A 42 1.25 -12.05 5.84
C ILE A 42 0.95 -11.02 4.76
N LEU A 43 1.98 -10.47 4.15
CA LEU A 43 1.92 -9.44 3.13
C LEU A 43 2.34 -10.01 1.78
N TYR A 44 1.47 -9.84 0.79
CA TYR A 44 1.67 -10.17 -0.61
C TYR A 44 1.82 -8.87 -1.38
N ALA A 45 2.82 -8.78 -2.25
CA ALA A 45 3.07 -7.56 -3.02
C ALA A 45 3.34 -7.87 -4.49
N THR A 46 3.24 -6.85 -5.31
CA THR A 46 3.60 -6.89 -6.73
C THR A 46 4.95 -7.59 -6.92
N ILE A 47 5.04 -8.40 -7.99
CA ILE A 47 6.09 -9.35 -8.39
C ILE A 47 6.15 -10.67 -7.59
N GLY A 48 5.16 -10.94 -6.75
CA GLY A 48 5.03 -12.24 -6.07
C GLY A 48 5.90 -12.41 -4.83
N SER A 49 6.38 -11.32 -4.24
CA SER A 49 7.08 -11.36 -2.97
C SER A 49 6.09 -11.48 -1.81
N VAL A 50 6.40 -12.35 -0.86
CA VAL A 50 5.59 -12.56 0.35
C VAL A 50 6.45 -12.35 1.58
N TYR A 51 5.91 -11.62 2.53
CA TYR A 51 6.55 -11.32 3.80
C TYR A 51 5.62 -11.65 4.96
N GLU A 52 6.18 -12.00 6.10
CA GLU A 52 5.42 -12.21 7.32
C GLU A 52 5.99 -11.42 8.49
N SER A 53 5.13 -11.08 9.45
CA SER A 53 5.50 -10.44 10.71
C SER A 53 4.65 -10.97 11.86
N GLU A 54 5.30 -11.52 12.88
CA GLU A 54 4.66 -11.97 14.13
C GLU A 54 4.53 -10.84 15.15
N ASP A 55 5.31 -9.81 14.99
CA ASP A 55 5.44 -8.71 15.94
C ASP A 55 4.99 -7.36 15.35
N TYR A 56 4.48 -7.40 14.10
CA TYR A 56 3.89 -6.29 13.36
C TYR A 56 4.87 -5.17 12.98
N VAL A 57 6.16 -5.37 13.20
CA VAL A 57 7.22 -4.37 12.93
C VAL A 57 8.38 -4.97 12.15
N VAL A 58 8.84 -6.15 12.57
CA VAL A 58 9.93 -6.85 11.91
C VAL A 58 9.35 -7.81 10.88
N TRP A 59 9.68 -7.60 9.64
CA TRP A 59 9.23 -8.40 8.52
C TRP A 59 10.33 -9.39 8.10
N LYS A 60 9.92 -10.56 7.67
CA LYS A 60 10.79 -11.60 7.11
C LYS A 60 10.23 -11.99 5.76
N MET A 61 11.10 -12.17 4.78
CA MET A 61 10.68 -12.75 3.50
C MET A 61 10.36 -14.24 3.70
N CYS A 62 9.23 -14.66 3.15
CA CYS A 62 8.80 -16.05 3.22
C CYS A 62 9.46 -16.86 2.09
N GLU A 63 10.59 -17.50 2.36
CA GLU A 63 11.33 -18.30 1.39
C GLU A 63 10.59 -19.58 0.98
N GLU A 64 9.69 -20.09 1.82
CA GLU A 64 8.92 -21.30 1.57
C GLU A 64 7.67 -21.07 0.72
N CYS A 65 7.25 -19.82 0.57
CA CYS A 65 6.10 -19.47 -0.25
C CYS A 65 6.28 -19.89 -1.71
N ARG A 66 5.22 -20.50 -2.23
CA ARG A 66 5.16 -20.94 -3.62
C ARG A 66 3.94 -20.31 -4.28
N ILE A 67 4.08 -19.02 -4.55
CA ILE A 67 3.09 -18.25 -5.30
C ILE A 67 3.62 -17.92 -6.69
N PRO A 68 2.75 -17.81 -7.71
CA PRO A 68 3.16 -17.30 -9.01
C PRO A 68 3.57 -15.82 -8.91
N PRO A 69 4.43 -15.31 -9.80
CA PRO A 69 4.73 -13.89 -9.89
C PRO A 69 3.48 -13.15 -10.36
N LEU A 70 2.93 -12.29 -9.49
CA LEU A 70 1.68 -11.55 -9.72
C LEU A 70 1.91 -10.05 -9.61
N VAL A 71 1.18 -9.29 -10.40
CA VAL A 71 1.07 -7.83 -10.28
C VAL A 71 -0.22 -7.49 -9.55
N ALA A 72 -0.15 -6.60 -8.54
CA ALA A 72 -1.27 -6.24 -7.69
C ALA A 72 -2.02 -7.49 -7.15
N PRO A 73 -1.34 -8.34 -6.35
CA PRO A 73 -1.95 -9.58 -5.88
C PRO A 73 -3.07 -9.31 -4.88
N THR A 74 -4.12 -10.09 -4.96
CA THR A 74 -5.15 -10.20 -3.93
C THR A 74 -5.22 -11.62 -3.42
N ILE A 75 -5.35 -11.77 -2.11
CA ILE A 75 -5.56 -13.06 -1.46
C ILE A 75 -6.64 -12.95 -0.40
N ILE A 76 -7.45 -13.98 -0.28
CA ILE A 76 -8.46 -14.08 0.76
C ILE A 76 -8.66 -15.52 1.22
N GLU A 77 -8.93 -15.68 2.51
CA GLU A 77 -9.48 -16.93 3.03
C GLU A 77 -11.01 -16.93 2.81
N HIS A 78 -11.50 -17.96 2.11
CA HIS A 78 -12.91 -18.21 1.91
C HIS A 78 -13.19 -19.72 2.08
N GLN A 79 -14.12 -20.09 2.95
CA GLN A 79 -14.48 -21.48 3.27
C GLN A 79 -13.25 -22.36 3.60
N LYS A 80 -12.33 -21.83 4.41
CA LYS A 80 -11.08 -22.48 4.85
C LYS A 80 -10.10 -22.80 3.71
N ARG A 81 -10.20 -22.12 2.60
CA ARG A 81 -9.26 -22.18 1.49
C ARG A 81 -8.79 -20.76 1.13
N PHE A 82 -7.60 -20.66 0.60
CA PHE A 82 -7.02 -19.39 0.17
C PHE A 82 -7.14 -19.24 -1.32
N TYR A 83 -7.80 -18.17 -1.75
CA TYR A 83 -7.92 -17.80 -3.16
C TYR A 83 -6.98 -16.65 -3.45
N LEU A 84 -6.19 -16.78 -4.51
CA LEU A 84 -5.15 -15.83 -4.91
C LEU A 84 -5.30 -15.49 -6.38
N MET A 85 -5.14 -14.23 -6.74
CA MET A 85 -4.96 -13.79 -8.12
C MET A 85 -4.23 -12.46 -8.19
N GLY A 86 -3.81 -12.06 -9.38
CA GLY A 86 -3.28 -10.74 -9.69
C GLY A 86 -3.82 -10.23 -11.02
N SER A 87 -3.33 -9.09 -11.46
CA SER A 87 -3.68 -8.54 -12.78
C SER A 87 -3.37 -9.54 -13.89
N GLU A 88 -4.32 -9.74 -14.78
CA GLU A 88 -4.23 -10.62 -15.97
C GLU A 88 -3.90 -12.08 -15.67
N SER A 89 -4.03 -12.52 -14.42
CA SER A 89 -3.78 -13.91 -14.01
C SER A 89 -5.06 -14.74 -13.94
N PRO A 90 -4.96 -16.08 -13.97
CA PRO A 90 -6.05 -16.91 -13.51
C PRO A 90 -6.28 -16.76 -12.00
N LEU A 91 -7.40 -17.31 -11.53
CA LEU A 91 -7.66 -17.54 -10.12
C LEU A 91 -6.93 -18.82 -9.68
N TYR A 92 -6.25 -18.71 -8.53
CA TYR A 92 -5.58 -19.85 -7.90
C TYR A 92 -6.21 -20.19 -6.56
N VAL A 93 -6.02 -21.40 -6.07
CA VAL A 93 -6.50 -21.86 -4.78
C VAL A 93 -5.47 -22.73 -4.06
N SER A 94 -5.43 -22.61 -2.73
CA SER A 94 -4.60 -23.44 -1.84
C SER A 94 -5.31 -23.70 -0.52
N ASP A 95 -4.87 -24.73 0.21
CA ASP A 95 -5.29 -24.99 1.59
C ASP A 95 -4.40 -24.26 2.61
N SER A 96 -3.37 -23.54 2.15
CA SER A 96 -2.44 -22.75 2.97
C SER A 96 -2.19 -21.39 2.34
N PRO A 97 -2.04 -20.31 3.14
CA PRO A 97 -1.67 -18.99 2.62
C PRO A 97 -0.29 -18.95 1.95
N TYR A 98 0.56 -19.92 2.27
CA TYR A 98 1.90 -20.06 1.70
C TYR A 98 1.95 -20.87 0.40
N GLY A 99 0.82 -21.46 -0.01
CA GLY A 99 0.74 -22.36 -1.16
C GLY A 99 1.06 -23.82 -0.80
N PRO A 100 1.33 -24.71 -1.78
CA PRO A 100 1.34 -24.39 -3.21
C PRO A 100 -0.06 -24.05 -3.75
N PHE A 101 -0.13 -23.10 -4.65
CA PHE A 101 -1.38 -22.68 -5.27
C PHE A 101 -1.64 -23.44 -6.57
N LYS A 102 -2.86 -23.96 -6.70
CA LYS A 102 -3.35 -24.63 -7.90
C LYS A 102 -4.21 -23.68 -8.72
N GLU A 103 -3.96 -23.60 -10.01
CA GLU A 103 -4.77 -22.87 -10.95
C GLU A 103 -6.18 -23.47 -11.06
N LEU A 104 -7.20 -22.60 -11.01
CA LEU A 104 -8.61 -22.95 -11.24
C LEU A 104 -9.07 -22.56 -12.65
N GLY A 105 -8.69 -21.39 -13.13
CA GLY A 105 -9.04 -20.85 -14.42
C GLY A 105 -9.08 -19.34 -14.44
N LYS A 106 -9.25 -18.78 -15.64
CA LYS A 106 -9.43 -17.35 -15.83
C LYS A 106 -10.87 -16.95 -15.48
N ILE A 107 -11.03 -15.74 -14.98
CA ILE A 107 -12.34 -15.23 -14.65
C ILE A 107 -13.15 -15.02 -15.93
N CYS A 108 -14.38 -15.51 -15.94
CA CYS A 108 -15.36 -15.28 -17.00
C CYS A 108 -16.68 -14.73 -16.43
N ASP A 109 -17.46 -14.09 -17.28
CA ASP A 109 -18.83 -13.66 -16.96
C ASP A 109 -19.81 -14.84 -16.95
N SER A 110 -21.10 -14.56 -16.75
CA SER A 110 -22.17 -15.57 -16.75
C SER A 110 -22.40 -16.23 -18.12
N GLU A 111 -21.91 -15.62 -19.20
CA GLU A 111 -21.98 -16.13 -20.57
C GLU A 111 -20.70 -16.85 -21.01
N GLU A 112 -19.74 -17.07 -20.06
CA GLU A 112 -18.44 -17.70 -20.28
C GLU A 112 -17.45 -16.86 -21.13
N ASN A 113 -17.66 -15.56 -21.27
CA ASN A 113 -16.68 -14.67 -21.88
C ASN A 113 -15.59 -14.34 -20.85
N GLU A 114 -14.30 -14.46 -21.23
CA GLU A 114 -13.18 -14.08 -20.38
C GLU A 114 -13.24 -12.57 -20.06
N ILE A 115 -13.10 -12.23 -18.78
CA ILE A 115 -13.04 -10.84 -18.31
C ILE A 115 -11.58 -10.42 -18.18
N TYR A 116 -11.24 -9.27 -18.74
CA TYR A 116 -9.90 -8.67 -18.56
C TYR A 116 -9.81 -8.00 -17.19
N ILE A 117 -9.03 -8.59 -16.31
CA ILE A 117 -8.91 -8.17 -14.91
C ILE A 117 -7.62 -7.39 -14.69
N ARG A 118 -7.73 -6.19 -14.13
CA ARG A 118 -6.61 -5.35 -13.66
C ARG A 118 -6.88 -4.95 -12.23
N ASP A 119 -5.82 -5.01 -11.39
CA ASP A 119 -5.85 -4.64 -9.98
C ASP A 119 -7.03 -5.29 -9.24
N PRO A 120 -7.07 -6.64 -9.20
CA PRO A 120 -8.16 -7.36 -8.60
C PRO A 120 -8.20 -7.24 -7.08
N MET A 121 -9.40 -7.34 -6.53
CA MET A 121 -9.64 -7.52 -5.11
C MET A 121 -10.73 -8.57 -4.90
N LEU A 122 -10.40 -9.64 -4.21
CA LEU A 122 -11.34 -10.68 -3.77
C LEU A 122 -11.91 -10.33 -2.40
N PHE A 123 -13.22 -10.41 -2.27
CA PHE A 123 -13.93 -10.13 -1.02
C PHE A 123 -14.87 -11.27 -0.66
N SER A 124 -14.71 -11.84 0.54
CA SER A 124 -15.60 -12.85 1.11
C SER A 124 -16.55 -12.19 2.11
N ASP A 125 -17.86 -12.31 1.89
CA ASP A 125 -18.87 -11.76 2.78
C ASP A 125 -19.31 -12.76 3.87
N GLU A 126 -19.99 -12.27 4.87
CA GLU A 126 -20.48 -13.04 6.04
C GLU A 126 -21.49 -14.13 5.65
N ASP A 127 -22.19 -13.98 4.53
CA ASP A 127 -23.16 -14.96 3.98
C ASP A 127 -22.51 -16.00 3.05
N GLU A 128 -21.17 -16.06 3.07
CA GLU A 128 -20.37 -16.94 2.21
C GLU A 128 -20.51 -16.61 0.69
N ALA A 129 -20.87 -15.40 0.34
CA ALA A 129 -20.74 -14.90 -1.02
C ALA A 129 -19.30 -14.45 -1.26
N LEU A 130 -18.78 -14.72 -2.45
CA LEU A 130 -17.46 -14.30 -2.91
C LEU A 130 -17.62 -13.28 -4.02
N TYR A 131 -16.98 -12.13 -3.88
CA TYR A 131 -17.01 -11.05 -4.86
C TYR A 131 -15.63 -10.78 -5.41
N LEU A 132 -15.57 -10.35 -6.67
CA LEU A 132 -14.38 -9.83 -7.31
C LEU A 132 -14.63 -8.39 -7.74
N TYR A 133 -13.70 -7.50 -7.37
CA TYR A 133 -13.65 -6.12 -7.85
C TYR A 133 -12.36 -5.92 -8.63
N TRP A 134 -12.40 -5.08 -9.65
CA TRP A 134 -11.24 -4.77 -10.48
C TRP A 134 -11.43 -3.48 -11.25
N GLY A 135 -10.36 -2.92 -11.78
CA GLY A 135 -10.42 -1.79 -12.70
C GLY A 135 -9.18 -0.91 -12.67
N LEU A 136 -9.00 -0.19 -13.77
CA LEU A 136 -7.90 0.73 -13.97
C LEU A 136 -8.29 1.81 -14.98
N GLY A 137 -8.04 3.08 -14.65
CA GLY A 137 -8.20 4.20 -15.56
C GLY A 137 -9.47 5.00 -15.33
N VAL A 138 -9.98 5.68 -16.36
CA VAL A 138 -11.13 6.59 -16.24
C VAL A 138 -12.45 5.85 -16.02
N ASP A 139 -12.54 4.62 -16.49
CA ASP A 139 -13.73 3.79 -16.30
C ASP A 139 -13.87 3.29 -14.85
N GLY A 140 -12.75 3.27 -14.11
CA GLY A 140 -12.75 3.01 -12.66
C GLY A 140 -12.97 1.55 -12.32
N ILE A 141 -13.81 1.29 -11.31
CA ILE A 141 -13.95 -0.01 -10.67
C ILE A 141 -15.25 -0.69 -11.06
N TYR A 142 -15.12 -1.96 -11.40
CA TYR A 142 -16.20 -2.91 -11.65
C TYR A 142 -16.26 -3.95 -10.54
N GLY A 143 -17.36 -4.70 -10.47
CA GLY A 143 -17.53 -5.79 -9.53
C GLY A 143 -18.49 -6.86 -10.01
N ILE A 144 -18.32 -8.08 -9.56
CA ILE A 144 -19.19 -9.22 -9.84
C ILE A 144 -19.20 -10.20 -8.66
N GLU A 145 -20.29 -10.89 -8.44
CA GLU A 145 -20.36 -12.04 -7.55
C GLU A 145 -19.79 -13.27 -8.29
N LEU A 146 -19.05 -14.11 -7.61
CA LEU A 146 -18.48 -15.35 -8.15
C LEU A 146 -19.31 -16.56 -7.72
N ASP A 147 -19.38 -17.57 -8.60
CA ASP A 147 -20.14 -18.79 -8.33
C ASP A 147 -19.51 -19.61 -7.18
N LYS A 148 -20.32 -20.10 -6.27
CA LYS A 148 -19.86 -20.85 -5.08
C LYS A 148 -19.15 -22.17 -5.39
N LYS A 149 -19.41 -22.77 -6.56
CA LYS A 149 -18.82 -24.07 -6.97
C LYS A 149 -17.71 -23.89 -7.99
N GLU A 150 -17.87 -22.89 -8.84
CA GLU A 150 -16.93 -22.55 -9.92
C GLU A 150 -16.46 -21.08 -9.72
N PRO A 151 -15.62 -20.79 -8.70
CA PRO A 151 -15.31 -19.43 -8.28
C PRO A 151 -14.52 -18.60 -9.30
N TRP A 152 -14.22 -19.15 -10.45
CA TRP A 152 -13.73 -18.40 -11.63
C TRP A 152 -14.85 -17.91 -12.55
N LYS A 153 -16.11 -18.23 -12.24
CA LYS A 153 -17.28 -17.85 -13.03
C LYS A 153 -18.11 -16.78 -12.31
N GLY A 154 -18.39 -15.72 -13.02
CA GLY A 154 -19.27 -14.65 -12.53
C GLY A 154 -20.74 -15.05 -12.53
N VAL A 155 -21.49 -14.51 -11.59
CA VAL A 155 -22.94 -14.69 -11.45
C VAL A 155 -23.63 -13.34 -11.67
N GLY A 156 -24.61 -13.33 -12.58
CA GLY A 156 -25.36 -12.11 -12.89
C GLY A 156 -24.58 -11.14 -13.78
N GLU A 157 -24.93 -9.87 -13.67
CA GLU A 157 -24.34 -8.80 -14.47
C GLU A 157 -23.11 -8.19 -13.79
N ILE A 158 -22.15 -7.76 -14.59
CA ILE A 158 -21.02 -6.96 -14.12
C ILE A 158 -21.54 -5.60 -13.66
N ALA A 159 -21.32 -5.27 -12.41
CA ALA A 159 -21.68 -3.98 -11.84
C ALA A 159 -20.58 -2.94 -12.09
N HIS A 160 -20.95 -1.74 -12.48
CA HIS A 160 -20.05 -0.59 -12.51
C HIS A 160 -20.14 0.12 -11.14
N ILE A 161 -19.12 0.03 -10.33
CA ILE A 161 -19.12 0.49 -8.92
C ILE A 161 -18.89 2.00 -8.86
N LEU A 162 -17.81 2.48 -9.46
CA LEU A 162 -17.43 3.89 -9.51
C LEU A 162 -16.48 4.16 -10.68
N ARG A 163 -16.41 5.41 -11.11
CA ARG A 163 -15.52 5.87 -12.18
C ARG A 163 -14.83 7.17 -11.77
N PHE A 164 -13.91 7.62 -12.61
CA PHE A 164 -13.29 8.93 -12.47
C PHE A 164 -14.34 10.04 -12.55
N GLU A 165 -14.34 10.91 -11.54
CA GLU A 165 -15.18 12.11 -11.51
C GLU A 165 -14.28 13.36 -11.53
N PRO A 166 -14.23 14.10 -12.66
CA PRO A 166 -13.36 15.27 -12.79
C PRO A 166 -13.57 16.37 -11.74
N GLU A 167 -14.74 16.43 -11.14
CA GLU A 167 -15.07 17.39 -10.08
C GLU A 167 -14.34 17.07 -8.75
N HIS A 168 -13.93 15.82 -8.56
CA HIS A 168 -13.06 15.41 -7.48
C HIS A 168 -11.61 15.76 -7.85
N ILE A 169 -11.16 16.96 -7.52
CA ILE A 169 -9.85 17.50 -7.95
C ILE A 169 -8.71 16.55 -7.63
N TRP A 170 -8.75 15.88 -6.49
CA TRP A 170 -7.68 14.98 -6.05
C TRP A 170 -7.55 13.72 -6.92
N GLU A 171 -8.60 13.33 -7.64
CA GLU A 171 -8.58 12.19 -8.56
C GLU A 171 -7.86 12.50 -9.88
N ARG A 172 -7.78 13.78 -10.26
CA ARG A 172 -7.19 14.18 -11.54
C ARG A 172 -5.72 13.83 -11.62
N MET A 173 -5.28 13.27 -12.73
CA MET A 173 -3.88 12.93 -12.97
C MET A 173 -2.98 14.17 -13.01
N GLY A 174 -1.70 13.97 -12.65
CA GLY A 174 -0.65 15.00 -12.74
C GLY A 174 -0.14 15.49 -11.39
N ALA A 175 1.05 16.07 -11.38
CA ALA A 175 1.73 16.55 -10.18
C ALA A 175 0.93 17.59 -9.37
N TYR A 176 0.01 18.29 -10.04
CA TYR A 176 -0.86 19.29 -9.43
C TYR A 176 -2.34 18.96 -9.60
N ASN A 177 -2.71 17.72 -9.90
CA ASN A 177 -4.08 17.30 -10.20
C ASN A 177 -4.75 18.16 -11.31
N GLN A 178 -4.00 18.49 -12.34
CA GLN A 178 -4.43 19.44 -13.37
C GLN A 178 -5.18 18.81 -14.56
N ASN A 179 -5.05 17.49 -14.75
CA ASN A 179 -5.65 16.83 -15.92
C ASN A 179 -7.11 16.46 -15.64
N THR A 180 -8.05 17.19 -16.21
CA THR A 180 -9.48 16.98 -16.04
C THR A 180 -10.06 15.85 -16.90
N GLY A 181 -9.31 15.32 -17.85
CA GLY A 181 -9.77 14.26 -18.77
C GLY A 181 -9.15 12.89 -18.49
N LEU A 182 -8.26 12.78 -17.52
CA LEU A 182 -7.53 11.54 -17.27
C LEU A 182 -7.25 11.33 -15.79
N SER A 183 -7.42 10.09 -15.35
CA SER A 183 -7.02 9.55 -14.05
C SER A 183 -6.71 8.06 -14.18
N PHE A 184 -5.98 7.52 -13.21
CA PHE A 184 -5.92 6.10 -12.93
C PHE A 184 -6.72 5.83 -11.64
N VAL A 185 -8.02 5.57 -11.81
CA VAL A 185 -8.87 5.08 -10.72
C VAL A 185 -8.69 3.57 -10.68
N GLU A 186 -8.05 3.09 -9.61
CA GLU A 186 -7.52 1.72 -9.52
C GLU A 186 -7.44 1.23 -8.07
N GLY A 187 -6.86 0.05 -7.83
CA GLY A 187 -6.53 -0.42 -6.50
C GLY A 187 -7.75 -0.57 -5.59
N ALA A 188 -8.78 -1.25 -6.08
CA ALA A 188 -10.00 -1.51 -5.31
C ALA A 188 -9.69 -2.28 -4.02
N TRP A 189 -10.31 -1.87 -2.90
CA TRP A 189 -10.32 -2.63 -1.66
C TRP A 189 -11.69 -2.50 -0.99
N MET A 190 -12.39 -3.62 -0.82
CA MET A 190 -13.68 -3.67 -0.13
C MET A 190 -13.46 -3.97 1.36
N HIS A 191 -14.06 -3.14 2.22
CA HIS A 191 -14.13 -3.38 3.66
C HIS A 191 -15.58 -3.32 4.12
N LYS A 192 -16.00 -4.25 4.98
CA LYS A 192 -17.36 -4.25 5.57
C LYS A 192 -17.30 -3.87 7.04
N HIS A 193 -18.11 -2.93 7.47
CA HIS A 193 -18.23 -2.53 8.86
C HIS A 193 -19.67 -2.22 9.23
N LYS A 194 -20.19 -2.87 10.29
CA LYS A 194 -21.56 -2.68 10.80
C LYS A 194 -22.64 -2.76 9.71
N GLY A 195 -22.49 -3.72 8.79
CA GLY A 195 -23.43 -3.97 7.71
C GLY A 195 -23.30 -3.02 6.50
N LYS A 196 -22.38 -2.08 6.51
CA LYS A 196 -22.05 -1.21 5.39
C LYS A 196 -20.78 -1.66 4.67
N TYR A 197 -20.75 -1.42 3.37
CA TYR A 197 -19.61 -1.71 2.48
C TYR A 197 -18.88 -0.41 2.14
N TYR A 198 -17.58 -0.47 2.23
CA TYR A 198 -16.67 0.65 1.97
C TYR A 198 -15.74 0.26 0.84
N MET A 199 -16.00 0.79 -0.36
CA MET A 199 -15.15 0.61 -1.51
C MET A 199 -14.06 1.67 -1.51
N ILE A 200 -12.87 1.27 -1.10
CA ILE A 200 -11.67 2.09 -1.14
C ILE A 200 -11.08 1.97 -2.55
N TYR A 201 -10.57 3.06 -3.07
CA TYR A 201 -9.90 3.11 -4.37
C TYR A 201 -8.78 4.13 -4.37
N SER A 202 -7.92 4.04 -5.32
CA SER A 202 -6.79 4.96 -5.48
C SER A 202 -6.95 5.80 -6.75
N ALA A 203 -6.48 7.02 -6.70
CA ALA A 203 -6.32 7.94 -7.80
C ALA A 203 -5.22 8.94 -7.41
N SER A 204 -4.61 9.60 -8.23
CA SER A 204 -4.54 10.06 -9.60
C SER A 204 -3.66 9.18 -10.51
N GLY A 205 -2.82 8.33 -9.93
CA GLY A 205 -1.86 7.44 -10.58
C GLY A 205 -0.55 7.33 -9.78
N THR A 206 -0.06 6.13 -9.66
CA THR A 206 1.07 5.72 -8.79
C THR A 206 2.39 6.46 -9.06
N CYS A 207 2.56 7.07 -10.24
CA CYS A 207 3.76 7.84 -10.59
C CYS A 207 3.78 9.28 -10.05
N TYR A 208 2.68 9.73 -9.41
CA TYR A 208 2.55 11.10 -8.90
C TYR A 208 2.52 11.14 -7.39
N SER A 209 3.11 12.18 -6.79
CA SER A 209 2.98 12.46 -5.35
C SER A 209 1.55 12.84 -4.94
N THR A 210 0.69 13.10 -5.91
CA THR A 210 -0.75 13.35 -5.71
C THR A 210 -1.59 12.08 -5.55
N TYR A 211 -0.99 10.90 -5.70
CA TYR A 211 -1.67 9.61 -5.50
C TYR A 211 -2.24 9.52 -4.09
N ALA A 212 -3.48 9.08 -3.97
CA ALA A 212 -4.26 9.14 -2.75
C ALA A 212 -5.37 8.08 -2.72
N TRP A 213 -5.97 7.85 -1.55
CA TRP A 213 -7.14 6.99 -1.38
C TRP A 213 -8.42 7.78 -1.18
N GLY A 214 -9.47 7.37 -1.87
CA GLY A 214 -10.84 7.74 -1.58
C GLY A 214 -11.69 6.53 -1.20
N VAL A 215 -12.92 6.80 -0.77
CA VAL A 215 -13.88 5.76 -0.41
C VAL A 215 -15.31 6.14 -0.81
N TYR A 216 -16.04 5.16 -1.30
CA TYR A 216 -17.48 5.18 -1.47
C TYR A 216 -18.13 4.20 -0.50
N GLN A 217 -19.32 4.50 -0.03
CA GLN A 217 -20.07 3.69 0.92
C GLN A 217 -21.37 3.18 0.32
N SER A 218 -21.78 1.96 0.69
CA SER A 218 -23.06 1.39 0.29
C SER A 218 -23.63 0.44 1.36
N ASP A 219 -24.92 0.17 1.28
CA ASP A 219 -25.58 -0.92 2.02
C ASP A 219 -25.60 -2.24 1.20
N HIS A 220 -24.97 -2.27 0.03
CA HIS A 220 -24.93 -3.43 -0.87
C HIS A 220 -23.56 -3.58 -1.53
N PRO A 221 -23.03 -4.79 -1.69
CA PRO A 221 -21.67 -5.00 -2.20
C PRO A 221 -21.44 -4.56 -3.67
N LEU A 222 -22.49 -4.49 -4.49
CA LEU A 222 -22.36 -4.23 -5.93
C LEU A 222 -23.09 -2.99 -6.45
N ARG A 223 -23.77 -2.22 -5.61
CA ARG A 223 -24.60 -1.10 -6.10
C ARG A 223 -24.81 -0.01 -5.06
N ASN A 224 -25.32 1.14 -5.53
CA ASN A 224 -25.72 2.28 -4.70
C ASN A 224 -24.58 2.89 -3.87
N PHE A 225 -23.36 2.89 -4.42
CA PHE A 225 -22.21 3.47 -3.75
C PHE A 225 -22.29 5.00 -3.76
N VAL A 226 -22.09 5.60 -2.59
CA VAL A 226 -22.15 7.05 -2.37
C VAL A 226 -20.77 7.53 -1.94
N TYR A 227 -20.28 8.61 -2.56
CA TYR A 227 -19.01 9.23 -2.25
C TYR A 227 -18.96 9.76 -0.81
N GLN A 228 -17.92 9.41 -0.07
CA GLN A 228 -17.70 9.93 1.28
C GLN A 228 -17.17 11.37 1.20
N GLN A 229 -17.81 12.30 1.92
CA GLN A 229 -17.51 13.74 1.80
C GLN A 229 -16.09 14.13 2.26
N ARG A 230 -15.48 13.34 3.14
CA ARG A 230 -14.13 13.58 3.67
C ARG A 230 -13.01 12.95 2.84
N ASN A 231 -13.27 12.63 1.58
CA ASN A 231 -12.21 12.18 0.66
C ASN A 231 -11.26 13.33 0.26
N PRO A 232 -9.99 13.01 -0.01
CA PRO A 232 -9.37 11.71 0.12
C PRO A 232 -9.10 11.34 1.60
N ILE A 233 -9.24 10.04 1.94
CA ILE A 233 -9.04 9.53 3.31
C ILE A 233 -7.57 9.26 3.64
N LEU A 234 -6.71 9.18 2.63
CA LEU A 234 -5.27 9.00 2.75
C LEU A 234 -4.59 9.81 1.66
N ARG A 235 -3.75 10.76 2.02
CA ARG A 235 -3.02 11.59 1.08
C ARG A 235 -1.82 12.25 1.72
N LYS A 236 -0.66 12.16 1.05
CA LYS A 236 0.51 12.96 1.36
C LYS A 236 1.31 13.23 0.09
N LYS A 237 1.68 14.50 -0.13
CA LYS A 237 2.34 14.92 -1.37
C LYS A 237 3.84 15.08 -1.25
N ASP A 238 4.32 15.40 -0.08
CA ASP A 238 5.69 15.82 0.18
C ASP A 238 6.27 15.07 1.39
N GLY A 239 7.59 15.15 1.57
CA GLY A 239 8.30 14.54 2.67
C GLY A 239 8.88 13.16 2.35
N LEU A 240 9.18 12.40 3.40
CA LEU A 240 9.76 11.05 3.31
C LEU A 240 8.74 9.97 2.90
N VAL A 241 7.46 10.28 3.05
CA VAL A 241 6.34 9.40 2.66
C VAL A 241 5.40 10.21 1.78
N ALA A 242 5.36 9.94 0.49
CA ALA A 242 4.53 10.68 -0.45
C ALA A 242 3.95 9.77 -1.54
N GLY A 243 2.90 10.24 -2.23
CA GLY A 243 2.27 9.48 -3.31
C GLY A 243 1.63 8.18 -2.78
N THR A 244 0.78 8.32 -1.77
CA THR A 244 0.17 7.23 -1.01
C THR A 244 -1.03 6.65 -1.74
N GLY A 245 -0.97 5.38 -2.11
CA GLY A 245 -2.08 4.75 -2.86
C GLY A 245 -2.00 3.23 -2.84
N HIS A 246 -2.88 2.59 -3.54
CA HIS A 246 -3.05 1.15 -3.74
C HIS A 246 -2.55 0.28 -2.57
N GLY A 247 -3.48 -0.41 -1.92
CA GLY A 247 -3.16 -1.27 -0.79
C GLY A 247 -4.40 -1.86 -0.13
N SER A 248 -4.29 -2.18 1.15
CA SER A 248 -5.31 -2.95 1.87
C SER A 248 -5.54 -2.42 3.29
N ILE A 249 -6.71 -2.71 3.84
CA ILE A 249 -7.00 -2.54 5.27
C ILE A 249 -7.12 -3.92 5.89
N VAL A 250 -6.33 -4.16 6.94
CA VAL A 250 -6.28 -5.44 7.64
C VAL A 250 -6.55 -5.25 9.13
N GLN A 251 -7.09 -6.28 9.75
CA GLN A 251 -7.17 -6.35 11.20
C GLN A 251 -5.77 -6.51 11.82
N GLY A 252 -5.54 -5.82 12.92
CA GLY A 252 -4.37 -5.94 13.77
C GLY A 252 -4.72 -6.44 15.16
N PRO A 253 -3.76 -6.43 16.10
CA PRO A 253 -4.00 -6.85 17.47
C PRO A 253 -5.09 -6.01 18.12
N HIS A 254 -5.85 -6.62 19.06
CA HIS A 254 -6.95 -5.99 19.78
C HIS A 254 -8.07 -5.44 18.87
N HIS A 255 -8.30 -6.09 17.70
CA HIS A 255 -9.29 -5.68 16.71
C HIS A 255 -9.09 -4.26 16.14
N THR A 256 -7.87 -3.75 16.18
CA THR A 256 -7.51 -2.51 15.50
C THR A 256 -7.48 -2.69 13.99
N LEU A 257 -7.63 -1.60 13.22
CA LEU A 257 -7.52 -1.62 11.76
C LEU A 257 -6.25 -0.88 11.34
N TRP A 258 -5.58 -1.44 10.34
CA TRP A 258 -4.34 -0.91 9.78
C TRP A 258 -4.42 -0.84 8.27
N ALA A 259 -4.13 0.32 7.74
CA ALA A 259 -3.96 0.53 6.30
C ALA A 259 -2.51 0.23 5.92
N PHE A 260 -2.32 -0.64 4.95
CA PHE A 260 -1.05 -0.83 4.24
C PHE A 260 -1.18 -0.25 2.85
N TYR A 261 -0.23 0.52 2.41
CA TYR A 261 -0.33 1.23 1.15
C TYR A 261 1.03 1.44 0.49
N THR A 262 0.99 1.61 -0.82
CA THR A 262 2.15 1.96 -1.63
C THR A 262 2.54 3.41 -1.40
N VAL A 263 3.84 3.68 -1.34
CA VAL A 263 4.41 5.03 -1.37
C VAL A 263 5.43 5.15 -2.49
N LYS A 264 5.46 6.33 -3.08
CA LYS A 264 6.35 6.65 -4.19
C LYS A 264 7.76 6.94 -3.68
N LEU A 265 8.75 6.30 -4.28
CA LEU A 265 10.16 6.67 -4.14
C LEU A 265 10.67 7.34 -5.41
N CYS A 266 10.51 6.72 -6.56
CA CYS A 266 10.63 7.26 -7.93
C CYS A 266 11.85 8.13 -8.24
N PHE A 267 13.05 7.60 -8.07
CA PHE A 267 14.26 8.27 -8.57
C PHE A 267 14.66 7.80 -9.96
N ALA A 268 14.86 6.50 -10.09
CA ALA A 268 15.26 5.91 -11.34
C ALA A 268 14.06 5.67 -12.25
N THR A 269 12.95 5.20 -11.69
CA THR A 269 11.72 4.90 -12.44
C THR A 269 10.47 5.24 -11.66
N LYS A 270 9.34 5.35 -12.36
CA LYS A 270 8.00 5.52 -11.73
C LYS A 270 7.54 4.31 -10.91
N TYR A 271 8.22 3.17 -11.03
CA TYR A 271 7.91 1.93 -10.31
C TYR A 271 8.83 1.68 -9.11
N GLU A 272 9.68 2.61 -8.77
CA GLU A 272 10.45 2.55 -7.53
C GLU A 272 9.54 2.95 -6.37
N ARG A 273 8.92 1.94 -5.76
CA ARG A 273 7.89 2.09 -4.74
C ARG A 273 8.26 1.34 -3.46
N ARG A 274 7.68 1.75 -2.35
CA ARG A 274 7.84 1.13 -1.05
C ARG A 274 6.47 0.97 -0.39
N ILE A 275 6.43 0.27 0.75
CA ILE A 275 5.21 0.07 1.53
C ILE A 275 5.29 0.89 2.81
N ALA A 276 4.17 1.48 3.16
CA ALA A 276 3.95 2.12 4.44
C ALA A 276 2.69 1.55 5.12
N MET A 277 2.56 1.78 6.42
CA MET A 277 1.36 1.45 7.17
C MET A 277 1.02 2.55 8.17
N ASP A 278 -0.27 2.78 8.39
CA ASP A 278 -0.77 3.63 9.47
C ASP A 278 -2.14 3.14 9.97
N PRO A 279 -2.55 3.53 11.17
CA PRO A 279 -3.85 3.14 11.71
C PRO A 279 -5.01 3.62 10.86
N ALA A 280 -6.02 2.78 10.73
CA ALA A 280 -7.30 3.12 10.12
C ALA A 280 -8.44 2.93 11.14
N GLY A 281 -9.59 3.55 10.88
CA GLY A 281 -10.74 3.43 11.77
C GLY A 281 -11.98 4.10 11.22
N PHE A 282 -13.00 4.19 12.07
CA PHE A 282 -14.26 4.83 11.76
C PHE A 282 -14.53 5.94 12.76
N ASP A 283 -14.98 7.10 12.26
CA ASP A 283 -15.43 8.17 13.13
C ASP A 283 -16.84 7.91 13.70
N GLU A 284 -17.37 8.82 14.51
CA GLU A 284 -18.68 8.69 15.13
C GLU A 284 -19.82 8.67 14.11
N GLU A 285 -19.66 9.30 12.96
CA GLU A 285 -20.60 9.30 11.84
C GLU A 285 -20.50 8.03 10.97
N GLY A 286 -19.52 7.16 11.25
CA GLY A 286 -19.26 5.94 10.48
C GLY A 286 -18.49 6.17 9.19
N ASN A 287 -17.77 7.28 9.05
CA ASN A 287 -16.86 7.47 7.95
C ASN A 287 -15.54 6.73 8.20
N LEU A 288 -15.06 6.03 7.18
CA LEU A 288 -13.74 5.43 7.21
C LEU A 288 -12.67 6.53 7.13
N PHE A 289 -11.65 6.42 7.94
CA PHE A 289 -10.46 7.26 7.87
C PHE A 289 -9.19 6.45 7.97
N VAL A 290 -8.10 6.97 7.44
CA VAL A 290 -6.73 6.53 7.71
C VAL A 290 -6.00 7.70 8.36
N ARG A 291 -5.16 7.43 9.35
CA ARG A 291 -4.33 8.48 9.92
C ARG A 291 -3.39 9.06 8.87
N GLU A 292 -3.01 10.31 9.07
CA GLU A 292 -2.04 10.96 8.19
C GLU A 292 -0.76 10.12 8.09
N PRO A 293 -0.24 9.90 6.88
CA PRO A 293 0.97 9.14 6.65
C PRO A 293 2.14 9.63 7.51
N SER A 294 2.59 8.77 8.41
CA SER A 294 3.59 9.10 9.41
C SER A 294 5.01 9.05 8.86
N GLU A 295 5.85 9.97 9.31
CA GLU A 295 7.27 10.07 8.90
C GLU A 295 8.24 9.91 10.06
N ILE A 296 7.74 10.00 11.27
CA ILE A 296 8.49 9.80 12.52
C ILE A 296 8.13 8.45 13.13
N PRO A 297 8.95 7.90 14.04
CA PRO A 297 8.62 6.65 14.71
C PRO A 297 7.25 6.71 15.39
N GLN A 298 6.40 5.74 15.07
CA GLN A 298 5.07 5.56 15.65
C GLN A 298 5.06 4.35 16.56
N TYR A 299 4.17 4.29 17.55
CA TYR A 299 4.01 3.07 18.32
C TYR A 299 3.49 1.93 17.45
N ALA A 300 4.10 0.76 17.65
CA ALA A 300 3.72 -0.46 16.94
C ALA A 300 2.29 -0.90 17.28
N PRO A 301 1.65 -1.66 16.39
CA PRO A 301 0.34 -2.27 16.66
C PRO A 301 0.29 -2.99 18.00
N GLY A 302 -0.77 -2.77 18.77
CA GLY A 302 -0.98 -3.37 20.09
C GLY A 302 -0.21 -2.73 21.26
N VAL A 303 0.64 -1.71 21.02
CA VAL A 303 1.41 -1.02 22.08
C VAL A 303 0.57 0.01 22.82
N VAL A 304 -0.36 0.65 22.12
CA VAL A 304 -1.31 1.61 22.69
C VAL A 304 -2.75 1.14 22.43
N PRO A 305 -3.70 1.43 23.35
CA PRO A 305 -5.08 1.02 23.16
C PRO A 305 -5.74 1.73 21.98
N TYR A 306 -6.70 1.06 21.37
CA TYR A 306 -7.62 1.61 20.38
C TYR A 306 -8.92 2.05 21.07
N PRO A 307 -9.65 3.12 20.64
CA PRO A 307 -9.42 4.01 19.48
C PRO A 307 -8.63 5.28 19.81
N GLU A 308 -8.17 5.44 21.03
CA GLU A 308 -7.43 6.62 21.51
C GLU A 308 -6.02 6.65 20.90
N ILE A 309 -5.94 6.23 19.65
CA ILE A 309 -4.66 6.05 18.98
C ILE A 309 -4.07 7.42 18.63
N GLU A 310 -3.47 7.97 19.59
CA GLU A 310 -2.22 8.68 19.35
C GLU A 310 -1.11 7.64 19.35
N ASN A 311 -0.86 7.02 18.21
CA ASN A 311 0.28 6.12 18.06
C ASN A 311 1.58 6.91 17.86
N ASP A 312 1.51 8.23 17.91
CA ASP A 312 2.65 9.12 17.93
C ASP A 312 3.52 8.80 19.15
N SER A 313 4.79 8.49 18.89
CA SER A 313 5.77 8.18 19.94
C SER A 313 6.22 9.41 20.71
N GLY A 314 5.88 10.61 20.26
CA GLY A 314 6.37 11.89 20.78
C GLY A 314 7.85 12.15 20.45
N LEU A 315 8.47 11.34 19.60
CA LEU A 315 9.84 11.56 19.16
C LEU A 315 9.88 12.71 18.14
N LEU A 316 10.85 13.60 18.33
CA LEU A 316 11.05 14.75 17.42
C LEU A 316 12.31 14.52 16.58
N PRO A 317 12.30 14.88 15.27
CA PRO A 317 13.48 14.85 14.42
C PRO A 317 14.44 15.99 14.80
N LEU A 318 15.54 15.67 15.46
CA LEU A 318 16.51 16.66 15.95
C LEU A 318 17.44 17.20 14.85
N THR A 319 17.49 16.54 13.68
CA THR A 319 18.39 16.93 12.60
C THR A 319 17.75 17.84 11.54
N MET A 320 16.44 18.13 11.65
CA MET A 320 15.79 19.04 10.74
C MET A 320 16.32 20.46 10.93
N GLU A 321 16.62 21.12 9.80
CA GLU A 321 17.15 22.51 9.78
C GLU A 321 18.54 22.67 10.44
N GLU A 322 19.19 21.58 10.86
CA GLU A 322 20.54 21.66 11.39
C GLU A 322 21.59 21.67 10.26
N GLN A 323 22.80 22.07 10.61
CA GLN A 323 23.93 22.06 9.68
C GLN A 323 24.74 20.79 9.86
N ALA A 324 25.23 20.25 8.75
CA ALA A 324 26.16 19.15 8.78
C ALA A 324 27.55 19.55 8.27
N VAL A 325 28.56 18.86 8.77
CA VAL A 325 29.91 18.86 8.27
C VAL A 325 30.15 17.51 7.64
N VAL A 326 30.60 17.50 6.39
CA VAL A 326 30.87 16.28 5.63
C VAL A 326 32.29 16.26 5.11
N SER A 327 32.84 15.08 4.89
CA SER A 327 34.19 14.91 4.34
C SER A 327 34.30 15.40 2.91
N SER A 328 33.28 15.12 2.08
CA SER A 328 33.20 15.54 0.68
C SER A 328 31.76 15.54 0.19
N SER A 329 31.50 16.14 -0.96
CA SER A 329 30.21 16.08 -1.66
C SER A 329 30.40 16.28 -3.15
N ILE A 330 29.78 15.46 -3.97
CA ILE A 330 29.71 15.74 -5.40
C ILE A 330 28.73 16.91 -5.67
N PRO A 331 28.96 17.72 -6.73
CA PRO A 331 28.09 18.84 -7.08
C PRO A 331 26.63 18.40 -7.27
N GLY A 332 25.69 19.10 -6.63
CA GLY A 332 24.26 18.77 -6.65
C GLY A 332 23.86 17.65 -5.69
N ARG A 333 24.76 17.23 -4.80
CA ARG A 333 24.54 16.23 -3.75
C ARG A 333 25.16 16.66 -2.42
N GLU A 334 24.97 17.91 -2.09
CA GLU A 334 25.50 18.52 -0.87
C GLU A 334 24.82 17.99 0.39
N TRP A 335 25.46 18.14 1.53
CA TRP A 335 25.01 17.63 2.83
C TRP A 335 23.57 18.03 3.16
N ILE A 336 23.10 19.21 2.75
CA ILE A 336 21.75 19.70 3.02
C ILE A 336 20.66 18.77 2.51
N TYR A 337 20.93 18.06 1.43
CA TYR A 337 20.00 17.10 0.82
C TYR A 337 19.82 15.79 1.61
N ALA A 338 20.60 15.57 2.65
CA ALA A 338 20.35 14.47 3.60
C ALA A 338 19.48 14.89 4.79
N LEU A 339 19.23 16.20 4.95
CA LEU A 339 18.50 16.78 6.08
C LEU A 339 17.26 17.59 5.66
N ASP A 340 16.96 17.65 4.38
CA ASP A 340 15.86 18.43 3.80
C ASP A 340 14.50 17.73 3.86
N HIS A 341 14.44 16.57 4.50
CA HIS A 341 13.25 15.77 4.68
C HIS A 341 12.56 15.33 3.37
N SER A 342 13.36 15.12 2.32
CA SER A 342 12.91 14.71 1.00
C SER A 342 13.50 13.38 0.58
N MET A 343 12.68 12.51 -0.02
CA MET A 343 13.15 11.29 -0.66
C MET A 343 13.69 11.53 -2.08
N LEU A 344 13.54 12.75 -2.61
CA LEU A 344 13.96 13.12 -3.98
C LEU A 344 15.40 13.63 -4.05
N THR A 345 16.00 13.85 -2.90
CA THR A 345 17.34 14.41 -2.73
C THR A 345 18.15 13.53 -1.79
N TRP A 346 19.46 13.60 -1.90
CA TRP A 346 20.37 12.85 -1.03
C TRP A 346 21.75 13.49 -1.03
N TRP A 347 22.51 13.28 0.02
CA TRP A 347 23.93 13.55 0.05
C TRP A 347 24.71 12.40 -0.58
N GLN A 348 25.78 12.74 -1.32
CA GLN A 348 26.69 11.75 -1.87
C GLN A 348 28.14 12.26 -1.79
N PRO A 349 29.04 11.50 -1.14
CA PRO A 349 30.46 11.83 -1.12
C PRO A 349 31.10 11.66 -2.50
N GLU A 350 32.28 12.24 -2.70
CA GLU A 350 33.11 12.00 -3.88
C GLU A 350 33.59 10.54 -3.94
N GLU A 351 33.80 10.00 -5.11
CA GLU A 351 34.22 8.60 -5.30
C GLU A 351 35.58 8.31 -4.68
N GLU A 352 36.46 9.30 -4.64
CA GLU A 352 37.77 9.22 -4.05
C GLU A 352 37.81 9.29 -2.53
N ASP A 353 36.68 9.60 -1.89
CA ASP A 353 36.53 9.64 -0.43
C ASP A 353 36.41 8.22 0.14
N GLU A 354 37.53 7.64 0.53
CA GLU A 354 37.61 6.28 1.07
C GLU A 354 36.94 6.11 2.43
N THR A 355 36.71 7.20 3.15
CA THR A 355 36.12 7.19 4.51
C THR A 355 35.07 8.29 4.66
N PRO A 356 33.94 8.19 3.96
CA PRO A 356 32.90 9.22 4.01
C PRO A 356 32.40 9.45 5.42
N THR A 357 32.35 10.73 5.84
CA THR A 357 31.83 11.11 7.15
C THR A 357 30.73 12.14 7.02
N PHE A 358 29.70 11.99 7.83
CA PHE A 358 28.59 12.92 7.96
C PHE A 358 28.37 13.23 9.43
N MET A 359 28.56 14.45 9.84
CA MET A 359 28.43 14.90 11.23
C MET A 359 27.44 16.04 11.37
N VAL A 360 26.48 15.88 12.27
CA VAL A 360 25.49 16.91 12.62
C VAL A 360 25.78 17.36 14.05
N ASP A 361 25.94 18.67 14.26
CA ASP A 361 25.97 19.26 15.58
C ASP A 361 24.56 19.67 16.00
N LEU A 362 24.00 19.00 16.96
CA LEU A 362 22.67 19.28 17.49
C LEU A 362 22.63 20.52 18.41
N ARG A 363 23.76 21.18 18.64
CA ARG A 363 23.91 22.40 19.44
C ARG A 363 23.40 22.30 20.88
N GLY A 364 23.30 21.09 21.39
CA GLY A 364 22.84 20.82 22.73
C GLY A 364 23.04 19.37 23.16
N LEU A 365 22.69 19.09 24.40
CA LEU A 365 22.64 17.74 24.92
C LEU A 365 21.21 17.21 24.80
N PHE A 366 21.05 16.10 24.12
CA PHE A 366 19.77 15.45 23.89
C PHE A 366 19.86 13.97 24.23
N ASP A 367 18.76 13.41 24.72
CA ASP A 367 18.58 11.98 24.84
C ASP A 367 18.16 11.41 23.48
N ILE A 368 19.08 10.76 22.78
CA ILE A 368 18.82 10.18 21.47
C ILE A 368 18.12 8.83 21.65
N SER A 369 16.86 8.75 21.23
CA SER A 369 16.06 7.52 21.34
C SER A 369 16.15 6.63 20.09
N ALA A 370 16.39 7.21 18.91
CA ALA A 370 16.53 6.49 17.66
C ALA A 370 17.39 7.27 16.66
N VAL A 371 17.99 6.57 15.73
CA VAL A 371 18.61 7.12 14.54
C VAL A 371 17.97 6.44 13.34
N ARG A 372 17.50 7.24 12.37
CA ARG A 372 16.97 6.74 11.11
C ARG A 372 17.94 7.12 9.99
N LEU A 373 18.43 6.12 9.28
CA LEU A 373 19.22 6.29 8.08
C LEU A 373 18.43 5.74 6.90
N ILE A 374 18.26 6.54 5.86
CA ILE A 374 17.63 6.14 4.62
C ILE A 374 18.72 6.11 3.56
N TRP A 375 19.08 4.92 3.15
CA TRP A 375 20.08 4.72 2.13
C TRP A 375 19.43 4.75 0.74
N ARG A 376 20.08 5.46 -0.17
CA ARG A 376 19.79 5.30 -1.58
C ARG A 376 20.56 4.09 -2.09
N ASP A 377 19.83 3.13 -2.60
CA ASP A 377 20.39 2.02 -3.34
C ASP A 377 20.40 2.38 -4.81
N VAL A 378 21.55 2.38 -5.40
CA VAL A 378 21.73 2.69 -6.84
C VAL A 378 21.79 1.43 -7.71
N GLY A 379 21.51 0.26 -7.15
CA GLY A 379 21.37 -1.02 -7.87
C GLY A 379 22.70 -1.75 -8.07
#